data_a4d59309e8a361525d23bed871e5c591
#
_entry.id   a4d59309e8a361525d23bed871e5c591
#
_cell.length_a   1.000
_cell.length_b   1.000
_cell.length_c   1.000
_cell.angle_alpha   90.00
_cell.angle_beta   90.00
_cell.angle_gamma   90.00
#
_symmetry.space_group_name_H-M   'P 1'
#
loop_
_entity.id
_entity.type
_entity.pdbx_description
1 polymer ?
#
loop_
_entity_poly.entity_id
_entity_poly.type
_entity_poly.pdbx_seq_one_letter_code
_entity_poly.pdbx_strand_id
1 'polypeptide(L)'
;NAFKSSATPRIPTRFSKVFTTAAPFQNTVQIKVLQGEREFAKDNKLLGTFTLRGIKRAWAGVPKIEVTFDIDANGIVKVKARDMDTGKQQSITISGTSNLTEDEIKRAKENAAAFAGQDKERKAALEALNAGEAALYRVNTALGSKAGKALDRETRTKIKEAERTLERVLKHKKADKLTPVDVNVINTAREALSAVAAPLVARWESEKA
;
A
#
# COMPACT_ATOMS: atom_id res chain seq x y z
N ASN A 1 -3.55 2.17 0.54
CA ASN A 1 -3.34 3.15 -0.52
C ASN A 1 -4.55 4.08 -0.59
N ALA A 2 -4.39 5.35 -0.20
CA ALA A 2 -5.41 6.37 -0.35
C ALA A 2 -5.34 6.97 -1.77
N PHE A 3 -6.50 7.22 -2.36
CA PHE A 3 -6.60 7.92 -3.64
C PHE A 3 -6.64 9.42 -3.38
N LYS A 4 -5.71 10.17 -3.99
CA LYS A 4 -5.78 11.63 -4.09
C LYS A 4 -6.25 12.02 -5.48
N SER A 5 -7.33 12.78 -5.57
CA SER A 5 -7.63 13.59 -6.73
C SER A 5 -7.07 14.99 -6.46
N SER A 6 -5.99 15.35 -7.13
CA SER A 6 -5.29 16.63 -6.94
C SER A 6 -5.86 17.80 -7.76
N ALA A 7 -6.97 17.58 -8.45
CA ALA A 7 -7.65 18.63 -9.20
C ALA A 7 -9.09 18.73 -8.72
N THR A 8 -9.60 19.95 -8.59
CA THR A 8 -11.04 20.19 -8.45
C THR A 8 -11.69 19.72 -9.77
N PRO A 9 -12.32 18.54 -9.81
CA PRO A 9 -12.87 18.04 -11.06
C PRO A 9 -14.03 18.94 -11.48
N ARG A 10 -14.09 19.27 -12.78
CA ARG A 10 -15.31 19.86 -13.34
C ARG A 10 -16.43 18.83 -13.20
N ILE A 11 -17.47 19.17 -12.50
CA ILE A 11 -18.65 18.32 -12.29
C ILE A 11 -19.57 18.45 -13.53
N PRO A 12 -20.11 17.34 -14.07
CA PRO A 12 -19.95 15.95 -13.65
C PRO A 12 -18.60 15.35 -14.08
N THR A 13 -18.09 14.39 -13.29
CA THR A 13 -16.81 13.72 -13.59
C THR A 13 -16.83 12.26 -13.19
N ARG A 14 -16.10 11.46 -13.95
CA ARG A 14 -15.88 10.04 -13.68
C ARG A 14 -14.42 9.69 -13.84
N PHE A 15 -13.88 8.94 -12.88
CA PHE A 15 -12.52 8.43 -12.96
C PHE A 15 -12.39 7.08 -12.27
N SER A 16 -11.45 6.27 -12.73
CA SER A 16 -11.18 4.94 -12.20
C SER A 16 -9.70 4.77 -11.86
N LYS A 17 -9.42 3.95 -10.86
CA LYS A 17 -8.07 3.55 -10.49
C LYS A 17 -8.04 2.09 -10.06
N VAL A 18 -6.97 1.38 -10.43
CA VAL A 18 -6.77 0.00 -10.05
C VAL A 18 -5.89 -0.08 -8.81
N PHE A 19 -6.35 -0.85 -7.83
CA PHE A 19 -5.67 -1.16 -6.58
C PHE A 19 -5.40 -2.65 -6.48
N THR A 20 -4.55 -3.02 -5.53
CA THR A 20 -4.24 -4.41 -5.23
C THR A 20 -4.32 -4.69 -3.73
N THR A 21 -4.31 -5.96 -3.35
CA THR A 21 -4.30 -6.38 -1.94
C THR A 21 -2.93 -6.19 -1.29
N ALA A 22 -2.94 -5.85 -0.01
CA ALA A 22 -1.73 -5.67 0.79
C ALA A 22 -1.29 -6.98 1.48
N ALA A 23 -2.24 -7.90 1.76
CA ALA A 23 -1.98 -9.17 2.40
C ALA A 23 -2.20 -10.35 1.44
N PRO A 24 -1.41 -11.44 1.57
CA PRO A 24 -1.62 -12.65 0.79
C PRO A 24 -2.94 -13.34 1.19
N PHE A 25 -3.58 -13.98 0.19
CA PHE A 25 -4.83 -14.75 0.35
C PHE A 25 -6.02 -13.98 0.95
N GLN A 26 -5.95 -12.67 0.93
CA GLN A 26 -7.04 -11.79 1.34
C GLN A 26 -8.22 -11.98 0.38
N ASN A 27 -9.42 -12.28 0.92
CA ASN A 27 -10.65 -12.48 0.14
C ASN A 27 -11.66 -11.34 0.30
N THR A 28 -11.27 -10.33 1.05
CA THR A 28 -12.12 -9.18 1.39
C THR A 28 -11.29 -7.91 1.40
N VAL A 29 -11.80 -6.83 0.80
CA VAL A 29 -11.21 -5.48 0.90
C VAL A 29 -12.23 -4.50 1.44
N GLN A 30 -11.78 -3.65 2.36
CA GLN A 30 -12.54 -2.51 2.84
C GLN A 30 -12.13 -1.27 2.05
N ILE A 31 -13.10 -0.62 1.44
CA ILE A 31 -12.93 0.62 0.70
C ILE A 31 -13.42 1.78 1.57
N LYS A 32 -12.51 2.70 1.88
CA LYS A 32 -12.81 3.93 2.61
C LYS A 32 -12.78 5.09 1.64
N VAL A 33 -13.88 5.81 1.55
CA VAL A 33 -14.02 7.02 0.73
C VAL A 33 -13.71 8.21 1.61
N LEU A 34 -12.72 8.99 1.22
CA LEU A 34 -12.17 10.09 2.01
C LEU A 34 -12.17 11.38 1.19
N GLN A 35 -12.34 12.49 1.87
CA GLN A 35 -12.24 13.84 1.31
C GLN A 35 -11.15 14.61 2.05
N GLY A 36 -10.20 15.22 1.32
CA GLY A 36 -9.12 16.03 1.86
C GLY A 36 -7.84 15.96 1.04
N GLU A 37 -6.88 16.77 1.41
CA GLU A 37 -5.59 16.95 0.73
C GLU A 37 -4.41 16.30 1.48
N ARG A 38 -4.66 15.69 2.65
CA ARG A 38 -3.60 15.08 3.47
C ARG A 38 -3.13 13.75 2.88
N GLU A 39 -1.84 13.48 3.00
CA GLU A 39 -1.18 12.25 2.50
C GLU A 39 -1.76 10.98 3.13
N PHE A 40 -2.05 11.02 4.43
CA PHE A 40 -2.56 9.87 5.17
C PHE A 40 -4.07 9.86 5.26
N ALA A 41 -4.66 8.69 5.02
CA ALA A 41 -6.11 8.48 5.02
C ALA A 41 -6.78 8.94 6.34
N LYS A 42 -6.12 8.72 7.48
CA LYS A 42 -6.64 9.08 8.81
C LYS A 42 -6.75 10.58 9.06
N ASP A 43 -6.02 11.38 8.29
CA ASP A 43 -5.97 12.83 8.43
C ASP A 43 -6.95 13.54 7.47
N ASN A 44 -7.77 12.77 6.74
CA ASN A 44 -8.81 13.24 5.85
C ASN A 44 -10.21 12.88 6.39
N LYS A 45 -11.24 13.59 5.95
CA LYS A 45 -12.63 13.36 6.36
C LYS A 45 -13.16 12.07 5.73
N LEU A 46 -13.63 11.13 6.56
CA LEU A 46 -14.28 9.92 6.08
C LEU A 46 -15.71 10.25 5.61
N LEU A 47 -15.99 9.95 4.34
CA LEU A 47 -17.33 10.13 3.73
C LEU A 47 -18.16 8.86 3.79
N GLY A 48 -17.51 7.69 3.67
CA GLY A 48 -18.20 6.42 3.70
C GLY A 48 -17.24 5.24 3.65
N THR A 49 -17.74 4.07 4.02
CA THR A 49 -16.99 2.82 3.99
C THR A 49 -17.87 1.70 3.47
N PHE A 50 -17.33 0.87 2.60
CA PHE A 50 -18.00 -0.36 2.16
C PHE A 50 -16.99 -1.49 1.95
N THR A 51 -17.48 -2.71 1.87
CA THR A 51 -16.64 -3.91 1.84
C THR A 51 -16.94 -4.72 0.59
N LEU A 52 -15.91 -5.00 -0.21
CA LEU A 52 -15.96 -5.94 -1.32
C LEU A 52 -15.49 -7.31 -0.83
N ARG A 53 -16.36 -8.32 -0.93
CA ARG A 53 -16.09 -9.71 -0.53
C ARG A 53 -15.99 -10.62 -1.75
N GLY A 54 -15.32 -11.74 -1.60
CA GLY A 54 -15.18 -12.74 -2.64
C GLY A 54 -14.22 -12.33 -3.75
N ILE A 55 -13.20 -11.56 -3.42
CA ILE A 55 -12.10 -11.26 -4.32
C ILE A 55 -11.23 -12.49 -4.52
N LYS A 56 -10.50 -12.53 -5.62
CA LYS A 56 -9.58 -13.62 -5.94
C LYS A 56 -8.56 -13.84 -4.82
N ARG A 57 -8.51 -15.05 -4.29
CA ARG A 57 -7.50 -15.45 -3.32
C ARG A 57 -6.19 -15.68 -4.03
N ALA A 58 -5.26 -14.77 -3.87
CA ALA A 58 -3.94 -14.82 -4.47
C ALA A 58 -2.91 -14.13 -3.57
N TRP A 59 -1.65 -14.14 -3.97
CA TRP A 59 -0.59 -13.40 -3.29
C TRP A 59 -0.87 -11.90 -3.27
N ALA A 60 -0.30 -11.19 -2.28
CA ALA A 60 -0.36 -9.73 -2.23
C ALA A 60 0.15 -9.14 -3.55
N GLY A 61 -0.54 -8.12 -4.05
CA GLY A 61 -0.21 -7.48 -5.32
C GLY A 61 -0.80 -8.14 -6.57
N VAL A 62 -1.33 -9.36 -6.50
CA VAL A 62 -1.91 -10.07 -7.66
C VAL A 62 -3.36 -9.66 -7.96
N PRO A 63 -4.30 -9.62 -6.99
CA PRO A 63 -5.67 -9.21 -7.28
C PRO A 63 -5.74 -7.76 -7.77
N LYS A 64 -6.52 -7.53 -8.81
CA LYS A 64 -6.75 -6.19 -9.38
C LYS A 64 -8.17 -5.73 -9.08
N ILE A 65 -8.26 -4.67 -8.29
CA ILE A 65 -9.54 -4.10 -7.85
C ILE A 65 -9.68 -2.72 -8.47
N GLU A 66 -10.57 -2.60 -9.45
CA GLU A 66 -10.91 -1.33 -10.06
C GLU A 66 -11.89 -0.58 -9.16
N VAL A 67 -11.53 0.63 -8.76
CA VAL A 67 -12.39 1.55 -8.02
C VAL A 67 -12.74 2.72 -8.92
N THR A 68 -14.02 2.89 -9.19
CA THR A 68 -14.57 3.95 -10.03
C THR A 68 -15.33 4.93 -9.17
N PHE A 69 -15.02 6.21 -9.34
CA PHE A 69 -15.75 7.35 -8.78
C PHE A 69 -16.56 8.00 -9.89
N ASP A 70 -17.83 8.26 -9.60
CA ASP A 70 -18.76 8.94 -10.48
C ASP A 70 -19.42 10.06 -9.66
N ILE A 71 -19.18 11.31 -10.04
CA ILE A 71 -19.69 12.50 -9.37
C ILE A 71 -20.64 13.19 -10.33
N ASP A 72 -21.91 13.25 -9.98
CA ASP A 72 -22.94 13.87 -10.81
C ASP A 72 -22.98 15.41 -10.66
N ALA A 73 -23.81 16.06 -11.46
CA ALA A 73 -23.97 17.51 -11.45
C ALA A 73 -24.52 18.06 -10.11
N ASN A 74 -25.13 17.24 -9.29
CA ASN A 74 -25.66 17.59 -7.97
C ASN A 74 -24.65 17.35 -6.85
N GLY A 75 -23.43 16.90 -7.18
CA GLY A 75 -22.38 16.58 -6.21
C GLY A 75 -22.59 15.24 -5.49
N ILE A 76 -23.48 14.38 -5.95
CA ILE A 76 -23.67 13.03 -5.44
C ILE A 76 -22.49 12.18 -5.91
N VAL A 77 -21.79 11.54 -4.97
CA VAL A 77 -20.64 10.69 -5.24
C VAL A 77 -21.06 9.23 -5.20
N LYS A 78 -20.93 8.54 -6.32
CA LYS A 78 -21.10 7.09 -6.42
C LYS A 78 -19.74 6.44 -6.55
N VAL A 79 -19.40 5.54 -5.63
CA VAL A 79 -18.14 4.81 -5.63
C VAL A 79 -18.42 3.33 -5.84
N LYS A 80 -17.80 2.72 -6.85
CA LYS A 80 -17.95 1.33 -7.22
C LYS A 80 -16.58 0.66 -7.17
N ALA A 81 -16.48 -0.48 -6.50
CA ALA A 81 -15.32 -1.34 -6.52
C ALA A 81 -15.65 -2.66 -7.22
N ARG A 82 -14.76 -3.11 -8.12
CA ARG A 82 -14.90 -4.36 -8.86
C ARG A 82 -13.59 -5.12 -8.86
N ASP A 83 -13.64 -6.39 -8.51
CA ASP A 83 -12.54 -7.33 -8.77
C ASP A 83 -12.54 -7.69 -10.26
N MET A 84 -11.44 -7.43 -10.94
CA MET A 84 -11.31 -7.63 -12.39
C MET A 84 -11.21 -9.11 -12.78
N ASP A 85 -10.79 -9.98 -11.84
CA ASP A 85 -10.65 -11.42 -12.07
C ASP A 85 -11.97 -12.17 -11.80
N THR A 86 -12.61 -11.90 -10.67
CA THR A 86 -13.86 -12.61 -10.27
C THR A 86 -15.13 -11.94 -10.75
N GLY A 87 -15.05 -10.67 -11.21
CA GLY A 87 -16.20 -9.86 -11.59
C GLY A 87 -17.07 -9.40 -10.41
N LYS A 88 -16.74 -9.78 -9.18
CA LYS A 88 -17.45 -9.32 -7.98
C LYS A 88 -17.37 -7.82 -7.84
N GLN A 89 -18.49 -7.19 -7.52
CA GLN A 89 -18.56 -5.74 -7.38
C GLN A 89 -19.43 -5.32 -6.20
N GLN A 90 -19.13 -4.14 -5.67
CA GLN A 90 -19.91 -3.47 -4.63
C GLN A 90 -19.84 -1.98 -4.85
N SER A 91 -20.86 -1.24 -4.42
CA SER A 91 -20.90 0.22 -4.56
C SER A 91 -21.54 0.87 -3.35
N ILE A 92 -21.20 2.15 -3.15
CA ILE A 92 -21.85 3.04 -2.20
C ILE A 92 -22.21 4.33 -2.91
N THR A 93 -23.35 4.92 -2.53
CA THR A 93 -23.76 6.26 -2.97
C THR A 93 -23.71 7.17 -1.76
N ILE A 94 -22.97 8.27 -1.88
CA ILE A 94 -22.82 9.28 -0.85
C ILE A 94 -23.58 10.51 -1.32
N SER A 95 -24.76 10.72 -0.75
CA SER A 95 -25.61 11.89 -0.98
C SER A 95 -25.45 12.86 0.19
N GLY A 96 -25.40 14.15 -0.10
CA GLY A 96 -25.29 15.18 0.94
C GLY A 96 -23.87 15.36 1.48
N THR A 97 -22.85 15.12 0.66
CA THR A 97 -21.56 15.73 0.92
C THR A 97 -21.78 17.23 0.94
N SER A 98 -21.84 17.82 2.14
CA SER A 98 -21.69 19.26 2.27
C SER A 98 -20.40 19.59 1.53
N ASN A 99 -20.53 20.22 0.36
CA ASN A 99 -19.38 20.75 -0.35
C ASN A 99 -18.58 21.51 0.70
N LEU A 100 -17.29 21.17 0.84
CA LEU A 100 -16.42 21.96 1.68
C LEU A 100 -16.60 23.42 1.26
N THR A 101 -16.90 24.29 2.19
CA THR A 101 -16.94 25.72 1.91
C THR A 101 -15.55 26.15 1.40
N GLU A 102 -15.48 27.24 0.66
CA GLU A 102 -14.18 27.75 0.17
C GLU A 102 -13.18 27.93 1.32
N ASP A 103 -13.67 28.33 2.51
CA ASP A 103 -12.88 28.46 3.72
C ASP A 103 -12.36 27.11 4.24
N GLU A 104 -13.18 26.06 4.19
CA GLU A 104 -12.74 24.71 4.58
C GLU A 104 -11.71 24.14 3.60
N ILE A 105 -11.87 24.41 2.29
CA ILE A 105 -10.89 24.04 1.26
C ILE A 105 -9.57 24.79 1.51
N LYS A 106 -9.63 26.10 1.79
CA LYS A 106 -8.45 26.91 2.08
C LYS A 106 -7.71 26.41 3.31
N ARG A 107 -8.43 26.18 4.42
CA ARG A 107 -7.86 25.61 5.64
C ARG A 107 -7.26 24.21 5.42
N ALA A 108 -7.91 23.36 4.63
CA ALA A 108 -7.37 22.04 4.30
C ALA A 108 -6.07 22.12 3.51
N LYS A 109 -5.95 23.05 2.56
CA LYS A 109 -4.73 23.30 1.80
C LYS A 109 -3.61 23.88 2.67
N GLU A 110 -3.91 24.85 3.53
CA GLU A 110 -2.96 25.45 4.48
C GLU A 110 -2.43 24.38 5.46
N ASN A 111 -3.30 23.54 6.02
CA ASN A 111 -2.91 22.42 6.87
C ASN A 111 -2.06 21.41 6.11
N ALA A 112 -2.42 21.05 4.87
CA ALA A 112 -1.62 20.13 4.06
C ALA A 112 -0.22 20.69 3.79
N ALA A 113 -0.10 21.99 3.47
CA ALA A 113 1.18 22.64 3.27
C ALA A 113 2.03 22.69 4.56
N ALA A 114 1.41 23.02 5.71
CA ALA A 114 2.08 23.11 6.99
C ALA A 114 2.67 21.75 7.45
N PHE A 115 1.99 20.65 7.12
CA PHE A 115 2.40 19.29 7.53
C PHE A 115 3.09 18.47 6.43
N ALA A 116 3.31 19.04 5.25
CA ALA A 116 3.88 18.32 4.10
C ALA A 116 5.23 17.64 4.40
N GLY A 117 6.10 18.30 5.17
CA GLY A 117 7.38 17.74 5.60
C GLY A 117 7.22 16.50 6.47
N GLN A 118 6.39 16.60 7.50
CA GLN A 118 6.11 15.48 8.42
C GLN A 118 5.40 14.32 7.70
N ASP A 119 4.46 14.62 6.81
CA ASP A 119 3.76 13.61 6.03
C ASP A 119 4.73 12.87 5.10
N LYS A 120 5.71 13.57 4.51
CA LYS A 120 6.76 12.98 3.68
C LYS A 120 7.68 12.04 4.47
N GLU A 121 8.16 12.46 5.64
CA GLU A 121 9.00 11.64 6.51
C GLU A 121 8.24 10.39 6.97
N ARG A 122 7.00 10.54 7.37
CA ARG A 122 6.15 9.45 7.83
C ARG A 122 5.83 8.46 6.70
N LYS A 123 5.64 8.95 5.49
CA LYS A 123 5.47 8.11 4.30
C LYS A 123 6.73 7.30 4.02
N ALA A 124 7.90 7.93 4.03
CA ALA A 124 9.18 7.25 3.86
C ALA A 124 9.39 6.16 4.93
N ALA A 125 9.03 6.45 6.18
CA ALA A 125 9.10 5.48 7.28
C ALA A 125 8.18 4.27 7.04
N LEU A 126 6.93 4.50 6.62
CA LEU A 126 5.99 3.44 6.31
C LEU A 126 6.43 2.60 5.11
N GLU A 127 6.93 3.24 4.06
CA GLU A 127 7.45 2.56 2.87
C GLU A 127 8.66 1.70 3.19
N ALA A 128 9.59 2.20 4.02
CA ALA A 128 10.76 1.44 4.46
C ALA A 128 10.38 0.19 5.26
N LEU A 129 9.45 0.30 6.22
CA LEU A 129 8.94 -0.85 6.98
C LEU A 129 8.28 -1.88 6.06
N ASN A 130 7.35 -1.47 5.24
CA ASN A 130 6.63 -2.36 4.32
C ASN A 130 7.58 -3.05 3.33
N ALA A 131 8.55 -2.31 2.79
CA ALA A 131 9.54 -2.87 1.88
C ALA A 131 10.48 -3.86 2.58
N GLY A 132 10.87 -3.58 3.83
CA GLY A 132 11.66 -4.48 4.66
C GLY A 132 10.93 -5.79 4.96
N GLU A 133 9.68 -5.72 5.41
CA GLU A 133 8.84 -6.89 5.68
C GLU A 133 8.58 -7.72 4.41
N ALA A 134 8.33 -7.05 3.28
CA ALA A 134 8.14 -7.72 2.00
C ALA A 134 9.42 -8.44 1.54
N ALA A 135 10.60 -7.84 1.74
CA ALA A 135 11.88 -8.46 1.43
C ALA A 135 12.12 -9.71 2.27
N LEU A 136 11.90 -9.64 3.58
CA LEU A 136 11.99 -10.80 4.48
C LEU A 136 11.06 -11.93 4.04
N TYR A 137 9.80 -11.60 3.78
CA TYR A 137 8.82 -12.59 3.34
C TYR A 137 9.24 -13.27 2.03
N ARG A 138 9.70 -12.48 1.04
CA ARG A 138 10.14 -12.98 -0.27
C ARG A 138 11.34 -13.92 -0.14
N VAL A 139 12.36 -13.51 0.65
CA VAL A 139 13.57 -14.31 0.86
C VAL A 139 13.26 -15.58 1.66
N ASN A 140 12.45 -15.51 2.71
CA ASN A 140 12.03 -16.66 3.48
C ASN A 140 11.29 -17.70 2.63
N THR A 141 10.39 -17.23 1.76
CA THR A 141 9.67 -18.10 0.85
C THR A 141 10.63 -18.77 -0.15
N ALA A 142 11.58 -18.00 -0.70
CA ALA A 142 12.60 -18.52 -1.61
C ALA A 142 13.54 -19.54 -0.92
N LEU A 143 13.92 -19.33 0.33
CA LEU A 143 14.72 -20.28 1.11
C LEU A 143 14.00 -21.62 1.39
N GLY A 144 12.67 -21.59 1.47
CA GLY A 144 11.83 -22.79 1.61
C GLY A 144 11.60 -23.57 0.30
N SER A 145 11.87 -22.98 -0.86
CA SER A 145 11.69 -23.58 -2.19
C SER A 145 12.74 -24.66 -2.51
N LYS A 146 12.59 -25.31 -3.66
CA LYS A 146 13.61 -26.25 -4.18
C LYS A 146 14.94 -25.54 -4.40
N ALA A 147 14.94 -24.33 -4.99
CA ALA A 147 16.13 -23.52 -5.18
C ALA A 147 16.83 -23.20 -3.85
N GLY A 148 16.06 -22.88 -2.81
CA GLY A 148 16.61 -22.62 -1.47
C GLY A 148 17.24 -23.85 -0.84
N LYS A 149 16.63 -25.03 -1.00
CA LYS A 149 17.18 -26.30 -0.49
C LYS A 149 18.47 -26.73 -1.20
N ALA A 150 18.63 -26.34 -2.46
CA ALA A 150 19.81 -26.64 -3.29
C ALA A 150 21.00 -25.67 -3.06
N LEU A 151 20.84 -24.64 -2.22
CA LEU A 151 21.93 -23.71 -1.90
C LEU A 151 23.06 -24.40 -1.12
N ASP A 152 24.30 -24.05 -1.48
CA ASP A 152 25.45 -24.40 -0.66
C ASP A 152 25.39 -23.75 0.74
N ARG A 153 26.14 -24.32 1.67
CA ARG A 153 26.13 -23.91 3.08
C ARG A 153 26.58 -22.46 3.28
N GLU A 154 27.59 -22.05 2.53
CA GLU A 154 28.17 -20.70 2.68
C GLU A 154 27.18 -19.63 2.22
N THR A 155 26.62 -19.77 1.03
CA THR A 155 25.61 -18.85 0.49
C THR A 155 24.37 -18.80 1.38
N ARG A 156 23.90 -19.95 1.85
CA ARG A 156 22.76 -20.02 2.77
C ARG A 156 23.04 -19.28 4.08
N THR A 157 24.27 -19.39 4.62
CA THR A 157 24.67 -18.70 5.85
C THR A 157 24.67 -17.19 5.65
N LYS A 158 25.26 -16.69 4.56
CA LYS A 158 25.29 -15.26 4.22
C LYS A 158 23.86 -14.66 4.12
N ILE A 159 22.97 -15.37 3.45
CA ILE A 159 21.57 -14.93 3.33
C ILE A 159 20.91 -14.89 4.73
N LYS A 160 21.10 -15.91 5.54
CA LYS A 160 20.54 -15.99 6.90
C LYS A 160 21.06 -14.89 7.84
N GLU A 161 22.30 -14.51 7.71
CA GLU A 161 22.90 -13.41 8.49
C GLU A 161 22.30 -12.06 8.09
N ALA A 162 22.17 -11.80 6.79
CA ALA A 162 21.52 -10.59 6.29
C ALA A 162 20.04 -10.53 6.67
N GLU A 163 19.31 -11.66 6.60
CA GLU A 163 17.93 -11.81 7.06
C GLU A 163 17.79 -11.43 8.53
N ARG A 164 18.60 -12.02 9.42
CA ARG A 164 18.60 -11.71 10.87
C ARG A 164 18.92 -10.24 11.16
N THR A 165 19.78 -9.64 10.35
CA THR A 165 20.13 -8.22 10.47
C THR A 165 18.92 -7.35 10.18
N LEU A 166 18.19 -7.61 9.08
CA LEU A 166 16.99 -6.88 8.72
C LEU A 166 15.86 -7.12 9.74
N GLU A 167 15.65 -8.36 10.19
CA GLU A 167 14.66 -8.68 11.24
C GLU A 167 14.93 -7.88 12.53
N ARG A 168 16.19 -7.79 12.97
CA ARG A 168 16.59 -7.04 14.18
C ARG A 168 16.27 -5.55 14.03
N VAL A 169 16.54 -5.00 12.86
CA VAL A 169 16.30 -3.58 12.57
C VAL A 169 14.80 -3.27 12.50
N LEU A 170 13.96 -4.17 12.00
CA LEU A 170 12.51 -4.02 11.91
C LEU A 170 11.78 -4.30 13.23
N LYS A 171 12.39 -5.08 14.12
CA LYS A 171 11.76 -5.54 15.36
C LYS A 171 11.24 -4.36 16.20
N HIS A 172 9.95 -4.41 16.51
CA HIS A 172 9.22 -3.40 17.32
C HIS A 172 9.21 -1.97 16.75
N LYS A 173 9.59 -1.78 15.48
CA LYS A 173 9.54 -0.47 14.83
C LYS A 173 8.11 -0.11 14.42
N LYS A 174 7.75 1.17 14.61
CA LYS A 174 6.47 1.74 14.19
C LYS A 174 6.75 2.98 13.34
N ALA A 175 6.04 3.15 12.24
CA ALA A 175 6.27 4.22 11.27
C ALA A 175 6.19 5.63 11.86
N ASP A 176 5.34 5.82 12.87
CA ASP A 176 5.15 7.11 13.58
C ASP A 176 6.29 7.47 14.54
N LYS A 177 7.22 6.53 14.78
CA LYS A 177 8.37 6.69 15.70
C LYS A 177 9.71 6.57 15.02
N LEU A 178 9.75 6.34 13.70
CA LEU A 178 11.00 6.23 12.97
C LEU A 178 11.56 7.61 12.64
N THR A 179 12.86 7.74 12.88
CA THR A 179 13.65 8.89 12.41
C THR A 179 14.13 8.66 10.97
N PRO A 180 14.55 9.71 10.25
CA PRO A 180 15.19 9.54 8.93
C PRO A 180 16.43 8.62 8.97
N VAL A 181 17.16 8.60 10.09
CA VAL A 181 18.29 7.69 10.31
C VAL A 181 17.82 6.25 10.37
N ASP A 182 16.74 5.96 11.12
CA ASP A 182 16.17 4.62 11.19
C ASP A 182 15.72 4.12 9.81
N VAL A 183 15.09 4.98 9.02
CA VAL A 183 14.67 4.68 7.63
C VAL A 183 15.87 4.29 6.78
N ASN A 184 16.98 5.02 6.90
CA ASN A 184 18.20 4.73 6.16
C ASN A 184 18.80 3.38 6.57
N VAL A 185 18.85 3.08 7.87
CA VAL A 185 19.33 1.79 8.41
C VAL A 185 18.49 0.62 7.90
N ILE A 186 17.16 0.76 7.88
CA ILE A 186 16.24 -0.26 7.35
C ILE A 186 16.51 -0.48 5.85
N ASN A 187 16.62 0.58 5.07
CA ASN A 187 16.86 0.49 3.63
C ASN A 187 18.21 -0.17 3.33
N THR A 188 19.28 0.20 4.05
CA THR A 188 20.60 -0.42 3.90
C THR A 188 20.58 -1.92 4.20
N ALA A 189 19.93 -2.32 5.30
CA ALA A 189 19.82 -3.74 5.66
C ALA A 189 18.97 -4.52 4.64
N ARG A 190 17.89 -3.91 4.11
CA ARG A 190 17.05 -4.49 3.06
C ARG A 190 17.83 -4.67 1.75
N GLU A 191 18.60 -3.68 1.35
CA GLU A 191 19.42 -3.74 0.13
C GLU A 191 20.51 -4.80 0.24
N ALA A 192 21.18 -4.89 1.40
CA ALA A 192 22.16 -5.94 1.67
C ALA A 192 21.54 -7.34 1.55
N LEU A 193 20.36 -7.56 2.15
CA LEU A 193 19.63 -8.84 2.02
C LEU A 193 19.25 -9.10 0.56
N SER A 194 18.74 -8.11 -0.13
CA SER A 194 18.33 -8.25 -1.53
C SER A 194 19.50 -8.60 -2.45
N ALA A 195 20.66 -7.99 -2.23
CA ALA A 195 21.87 -8.26 -3.01
C ALA A 195 22.36 -9.72 -2.84
N VAL A 196 22.48 -10.20 -1.61
CA VAL A 196 22.95 -11.57 -1.36
C VAL A 196 21.92 -12.63 -1.72
N ALA A 197 20.62 -12.32 -1.67
CA ALA A 197 19.53 -13.23 -2.01
C ALA A 197 19.11 -13.18 -3.48
N ALA A 198 19.58 -12.22 -4.28
CA ALA A 198 19.16 -12.03 -5.67
C ALA A 198 19.24 -13.29 -6.53
N PRO A 199 20.33 -14.10 -6.52
CA PRO A 199 20.39 -15.31 -7.32
C PRO A 199 19.36 -16.37 -6.89
N LEU A 200 19.11 -16.49 -5.59
CA LEU A 200 18.11 -17.40 -5.05
C LEU A 200 16.71 -16.99 -5.48
N VAL A 201 16.38 -15.71 -5.33
CA VAL A 201 15.06 -15.18 -5.66
C VAL A 201 14.76 -15.34 -7.15
N ALA A 202 15.75 -15.08 -8.02
CA ALA A 202 15.60 -15.26 -9.47
C ALA A 202 15.33 -16.73 -9.84
N ARG A 203 16.05 -17.69 -9.25
CA ARG A 203 15.80 -19.14 -9.44
C ARG A 203 14.42 -19.56 -8.94
N TRP A 204 14.02 -19.09 -7.77
CA TRP A 204 12.70 -19.38 -7.22
C TRP A 204 11.56 -18.80 -8.07
N GLU A 205 11.73 -17.63 -8.65
CA GLU A 205 10.74 -17.04 -9.58
C GLU A 205 10.63 -17.83 -10.87
N SER A 206 11.73 -18.34 -11.40
CA SER A 206 11.72 -19.21 -12.59
C SER A 206 11.08 -20.58 -12.32
N GLU A 207 11.06 -21.08 -11.08
CA GLU A 207 10.33 -22.30 -10.70
C GLU A 207 8.80 -22.15 -10.73
N LYS A 208 8.30 -20.91 -10.82
CA LYS A 208 6.86 -20.61 -10.80
C LYS A 208 6.27 -20.31 -12.18
N ALA A 209 7.15 -20.04 -13.14
CA ALA A 209 6.77 -19.77 -14.53
C ALA A 209 6.54 -21.08 -15.28
#